data_612a2f4ac5cc46521277d1d79d51c97d
#
_entry.id   612a2f4ac5cc46521277d1d79d51c97d
#
_cell.length_a   1.000
_cell.length_b   1.000
_cell.length_c   1.000
_cell.angle_alpha   90.00
_cell.angle_beta   90.00
_cell.angle_gamma   90.00
#
_symmetry.space_group_name_H-M   'P 1'
#
loop_
_entity.id
_entity.type
_entity.pdbx_description
1 polymer ?
#
loop_
_entity_poly.entity_id
_entity_poly.type
_entity_poly.pdbx_seq_one_letter_code
_entity_poly.pdbx_strand_id
1 'polypeptide(L)'
;YIHYLPDVPVYDEKTQRGEAFGNQRRRWLAAQFGALAKGLRDLPGAIAGGNFDYADKLFQWMLLPRAVLIAGILFFGVLFTAADPVWGVKWGILLWLLGLAVAMAIPDSHADRQLSGALRKVPGLAAGMVLNLFRLRGVNKRFIHTEHGDESVVN
;
A
#
# COMPACT_ATOMS: atom_id res chain seq x y z
N TYR A 1 -15.15 -5.64 -21.83
CA TYR A 1 -13.70 -5.99 -21.85
C TYR A 1 -12.91 -4.69 -21.86
N ILE A 2 -11.87 -4.61 -21.00
CA ILE A 2 -10.93 -3.50 -21.00
C ILE A 2 -9.68 -3.99 -21.72
N HIS A 3 -9.27 -3.29 -22.80
CA HIS A 3 -8.04 -3.59 -23.51
C HIS A 3 -6.88 -2.80 -22.91
N TYR A 4 -5.78 -3.49 -22.64
CA TYR A 4 -4.52 -2.85 -22.26
C TYR A 4 -3.78 -2.41 -23.54
N LEU A 5 -3.37 -1.16 -23.60
CA LEU A 5 -2.60 -0.58 -24.72
C LEU A 5 -1.16 -0.34 -24.24
N PRO A 6 -0.24 -1.29 -24.49
CA PRO A 6 1.12 -1.21 -23.94
C PRO A 6 1.96 -0.08 -24.54
N ASP A 7 1.62 0.35 -25.76
CA ASP A 7 2.41 1.33 -26.54
C ASP A 7 1.95 2.77 -26.33
N VAL A 8 0.95 2.99 -25.46
CA VAL A 8 0.41 4.34 -25.18
C VAL A 8 0.81 4.74 -23.74
N PRO A 9 1.93 5.46 -23.56
CA PRO A 9 2.30 5.94 -22.23
C PRO A 9 1.36 7.06 -21.77
N VAL A 10 0.86 6.95 -20.55
CA VAL A 10 0.13 8.01 -19.87
C VAL A 10 1.03 8.61 -18.80
N TYR A 11 1.35 9.89 -18.92
CA TYR A 11 2.13 10.63 -17.94
C TYR A 11 1.20 11.19 -16.87
N ASP A 12 1.45 10.84 -15.62
CA ASP A 12 0.69 11.30 -14.46
C ASP A 12 1.64 11.95 -13.45
N GLU A 13 1.30 13.16 -13.02
CA GLU A 13 2.10 13.87 -12.02
C GLU A 13 1.86 13.28 -10.64
N LYS A 14 2.93 12.88 -9.97
CA LYS A 14 2.87 12.37 -8.61
C LYS A 14 2.96 13.48 -7.59
N THR A 15 2.17 13.38 -6.52
CA THR A 15 2.22 14.32 -5.40
C THR A 15 3.63 14.39 -4.81
N GLN A 16 4.25 15.57 -4.86
CA GLN A 16 5.63 15.77 -4.42
C GLN A 16 5.71 16.09 -2.92
N ARG A 17 4.68 16.71 -2.35
CA ARG A 17 4.62 17.08 -0.93
C ARG A 17 4.19 15.90 -0.07
N GLY A 18 4.96 15.59 0.98
CA GLY A 18 4.69 14.45 1.87
C GLY A 18 3.32 14.51 2.56
N GLU A 19 2.83 15.71 2.89
CA GLU A 19 1.51 15.91 3.47
C GLU A 19 0.38 15.58 2.47
N ALA A 20 0.49 16.08 1.25
CA ALA A 20 -0.47 15.80 0.18
C ALA A 20 -0.50 14.30 -0.13
N PHE A 21 0.66 13.65 -0.19
CA PHE A 21 0.77 12.19 -0.31
C PHE A 21 0.07 11.45 0.84
N GLY A 22 0.30 11.86 2.09
CA GLY A 22 -0.36 11.28 3.26
C GLY A 22 -1.88 11.40 3.20
N ASN A 23 -2.38 12.58 2.83
CA ASN A 23 -3.81 12.86 2.67
C ASN A 23 -4.43 12.03 1.54
N GLN A 24 -3.76 11.91 0.40
CA GLN A 24 -4.19 11.07 -0.71
C GLN A 24 -4.28 9.60 -0.30
N ARG A 25 -3.26 9.06 0.36
CA ARG A 25 -3.23 7.68 0.84
C ARG A 25 -4.32 7.40 1.86
N ARG A 26 -4.57 8.32 2.78
CA ARG A 26 -5.64 8.21 3.76
C ARG A 26 -7.03 8.11 3.10
N ARG A 27 -7.29 8.91 2.06
CA ARG A 27 -8.53 8.83 1.29
C ARG A 27 -8.69 7.48 0.58
N TRP A 28 -7.64 7.00 -0.05
CA TRP A 28 -7.65 5.70 -0.73
C TRP A 28 -7.93 4.55 0.22
N LEU A 29 -7.28 4.54 1.38
CA LEU A 29 -7.54 3.54 2.41
C LEU A 29 -8.98 3.61 2.93
N ALA A 30 -9.50 4.80 3.19
CA ALA A 30 -10.87 4.99 3.64
C ALA A 30 -11.88 4.51 2.58
N ALA A 31 -11.63 4.77 1.29
CA ALA A 31 -12.46 4.29 0.19
C ALA A 31 -12.38 2.77 0.06
N GLN A 32 -11.18 2.17 0.13
CA GLN A 32 -10.95 0.73 0.06
C GLN A 32 -11.69 -0.01 1.19
N PHE A 33 -11.52 0.42 2.44
CA PHE A 33 -12.19 -0.21 3.57
C PHE A 33 -13.71 0.06 3.58
N GLY A 34 -14.13 1.22 3.09
CA GLY A 34 -15.55 1.52 2.91
C GLY A 34 -16.20 0.61 1.86
N ALA A 35 -15.53 0.36 0.74
CA ALA A 35 -15.98 -0.56 -0.29
C ALA A 35 -15.98 -2.02 0.22
N LEU A 36 -14.92 -2.43 0.92
CA LEU A 36 -14.83 -3.74 1.55
C LEU A 36 -15.98 -3.99 2.53
N ALA A 37 -16.25 -3.04 3.44
CA ALA A 37 -17.32 -3.18 4.42
C ALA A 37 -18.72 -3.32 3.79
N LYS A 38 -18.93 -2.66 2.63
CA LYS A 38 -20.17 -2.83 1.85
C LYS A 38 -20.19 -4.19 1.16
N GLY A 39 -19.10 -4.53 0.47
CA GLY A 39 -19.01 -5.77 -0.32
C GLY A 39 -19.09 -7.05 0.52
N LEU A 40 -18.59 -7.03 1.76
CA LEU A 40 -18.68 -8.18 2.65
C LEU A 40 -20.11 -8.63 2.94
N ARG A 41 -21.09 -7.73 2.84
CA ARG A 41 -22.51 -8.06 3.05
C ARG A 41 -23.05 -8.97 1.96
N ASP A 42 -22.57 -8.79 0.72
CA ASP A 42 -23.05 -9.51 -0.44
C ASP A 42 -22.21 -10.79 -0.71
N LEU A 43 -21.12 -10.97 0.05
CA LEU A 43 -20.18 -12.09 -0.13
C LEU A 43 -20.84 -13.48 -0.01
N PRO A 44 -21.72 -13.75 0.98
CA PRO A 44 -22.37 -15.07 1.09
C PRO A 44 -23.20 -15.40 -0.16
N GLY A 45 -23.96 -14.43 -0.68
CA GLY A 45 -24.74 -14.59 -1.90
C GLY A 45 -23.87 -14.79 -3.15
N ALA A 46 -22.76 -14.06 -3.24
CA ALA A 46 -21.81 -14.20 -4.34
C ALA A 46 -21.19 -15.60 -4.36
N ILE A 47 -20.75 -16.12 -3.21
CA ILE A 47 -20.20 -17.47 -3.10
C ILE A 47 -21.25 -18.53 -3.45
N ALA A 48 -22.46 -18.43 -2.93
CA ALA A 48 -23.55 -19.34 -3.24
C ALA A 48 -23.93 -19.33 -4.74
N GLY A 49 -23.78 -18.17 -5.39
CA GLY A 49 -23.99 -18.02 -6.84
C GLY A 49 -22.78 -18.41 -7.70
N GLY A 50 -21.66 -18.88 -7.11
CA GLY A 50 -20.45 -19.27 -7.86
C GLY A 50 -19.63 -18.07 -8.37
N ASN A 51 -19.88 -16.85 -7.91
CA ASN A 51 -19.14 -15.65 -8.30
C ASN A 51 -17.85 -15.51 -7.48
N PHE A 52 -16.85 -16.34 -7.82
CA PHE A 52 -15.55 -16.34 -7.14
C PHE A 52 -14.70 -15.10 -7.44
N ASP A 53 -14.89 -14.48 -8.61
CA ASP A 53 -14.20 -13.22 -8.95
C ASP A 53 -14.56 -12.11 -7.96
N TYR A 54 -15.81 -12.08 -7.51
CA TYR A 54 -16.25 -11.15 -6.47
C TYR A 54 -15.55 -11.40 -5.14
N ALA A 55 -15.46 -12.67 -4.73
CA ALA A 55 -14.77 -13.06 -3.51
C ALA A 55 -13.27 -12.72 -3.56
N ASP A 56 -12.61 -13.01 -4.69
CA ASP A 56 -11.21 -12.66 -4.92
C ASP A 56 -10.98 -11.15 -4.84
N LYS A 57 -11.88 -10.35 -5.43
CA LYS A 57 -11.80 -8.89 -5.36
C LYS A 57 -11.91 -8.37 -3.92
N LEU A 58 -12.80 -8.93 -3.12
CA LEU A 58 -12.90 -8.57 -1.71
C LEU A 58 -11.64 -8.97 -0.94
N PHE A 59 -11.09 -10.14 -1.21
CA PHE A 59 -9.83 -10.57 -0.63
C PHE A 59 -8.69 -9.59 -0.95
N GLN A 60 -8.58 -9.12 -2.21
CA GLN A 60 -7.60 -8.10 -2.58
C GLN A 60 -7.79 -6.79 -1.79
N TRP A 61 -9.04 -6.40 -1.51
CA TRP A 61 -9.32 -5.20 -0.70
C TRP A 61 -9.03 -5.38 0.80
N MET A 62 -8.98 -6.62 1.29
CA MET A 62 -8.53 -6.92 2.66
C MET A 62 -7.03 -6.75 2.84
N LEU A 63 -6.24 -6.82 1.76
CA LEU A 63 -4.80 -6.71 1.83
C LEU A 63 -4.40 -5.30 2.29
N LEU A 64 -3.61 -5.26 3.35
CA LEU A 64 -3.04 -4.02 3.86
C LEU A 64 -1.97 -3.47 2.90
N PRO A 65 -1.74 -2.15 2.91
CA PRO A 65 -0.62 -1.57 2.17
C PRO A 65 0.70 -2.27 2.50
N ARG A 66 1.52 -2.54 1.50
CA ARG A 66 2.79 -3.27 1.66
C ARG A 66 3.68 -2.69 2.76
N ALA A 67 3.71 -1.36 2.89
CA ALA A 67 4.47 -0.70 3.96
C ALA A 67 3.97 -1.06 5.36
N VAL A 68 2.65 -1.25 5.53
CA VAL A 68 2.06 -1.67 6.81
C VAL A 68 2.37 -3.14 7.08
N LEU A 69 2.35 -3.99 6.07
CA LEU A 69 2.77 -5.40 6.20
C LEU A 69 4.23 -5.51 6.61
N ILE A 70 5.13 -4.75 5.98
CA ILE A 70 6.56 -4.72 6.33
C ILE A 70 6.73 -4.26 7.78
N ALA A 71 6.06 -3.17 8.18
CA ALA A 71 6.11 -2.67 9.55
C ALA A 71 5.59 -3.72 10.55
N GLY A 72 4.51 -4.43 10.22
CA GLY A 72 3.97 -5.53 11.01
C GLY A 72 4.96 -6.69 11.16
N ILE A 73 5.59 -7.12 10.07
CA ILE A 73 6.61 -8.19 10.09
C ILE A 73 7.78 -7.79 10.98
N LEU A 74 8.27 -6.55 10.87
CA LEU A 74 9.36 -6.05 11.71
C LEU A 74 8.95 -5.99 13.18
N PHE A 75 7.77 -5.45 13.49
CA PHE A 75 7.27 -5.33 14.85
C PHE A 75 7.09 -6.70 15.52
N PHE A 76 6.36 -7.60 14.88
CA PHE A 76 6.15 -8.94 15.43
C PHE A 76 7.44 -9.77 15.42
N GLY A 77 8.31 -9.57 14.42
CA GLY A 77 9.63 -10.20 14.38
C GLY A 77 10.45 -9.87 15.61
N VAL A 78 10.55 -8.60 15.99
CA VAL A 78 11.24 -8.17 17.20
C VAL A 78 10.58 -8.74 18.46
N LEU A 79 9.24 -8.63 18.53
CA LEU A 79 8.48 -9.09 19.70
C LEU A 79 8.66 -10.59 19.94
N PHE A 80 8.49 -11.41 18.91
CA PHE A 80 8.60 -12.86 19.03
C PHE A 80 10.05 -13.34 19.21
N THR A 81 11.03 -12.66 18.62
CA THR A 81 12.44 -12.96 18.84
C THR A 81 12.84 -12.72 20.29
N ALA A 82 12.29 -11.68 20.92
CA ALA A 82 12.54 -11.39 22.33
C ALA A 82 11.92 -12.45 23.26
N ALA A 83 10.82 -13.10 22.83
CA ALA A 83 10.19 -14.17 23.58
C ALA A 83 10.91 -15.53 23.41
N ASP A 84 11.33 -15.85 22.20
CA ASP A 84 12.04 -17.10 21.85
C ASP A 84 12.90 -16.88 20.58
N PRO A 85 14.23 -17.08 20.65
CA PRO A 85 15.14 -16.93 19.52
C PRO A 85 14.80 -17.80 18.30
N VAL A 86 14.16 -18.95 18.48
CA VAL A 86 13.72 -19.81 17.36
C VAL A 86 12.70 -19.09 16.47
N TRP A 87 11.82 -18.30 17.06
CA TRP A 87 10.91 -17.46 16.29
C TRP A 87 11.66 -16.38 15.50
N GLY A 88 12.77 -15.87 16.05
CA GLY A 88 13.63 -14.92 15.37
C GLY A 88 14.15 -15.43 14.04
N VAL A 89 14.55 -16.69 13.96
CA VAL A 89 15.01 -17.34 12.72
C VAL A 89 13.86 -17.35 11.68
N LYS A 90 12.66 -17.74 12.08
CA LYS A 90 11.47 -17.77 11.18
C LYS A 90 11.14 -16.40 10.62
N TRP A 91 11.12 -15.39 11.48
CA TRP A 91 10.86 -14.01 11.06
C TRP A 91 11.98 -13.43 10.20
N GLY A 92 13.23 -13.79 10.49
CA GLY A 92 14.40 -13.43 9.69
C GLY A 92 14.32 -14.00 8.27
N ILE A 93 13.95 -15.28 8.13
CA ILE A 93 13.71 -15.92 6.82
C ILE A 93 12.60 -15.19 6.06
N LEU A 94 11.49 -14.85 6.72
CA LEU A 94 10.38 -14.14 6.10
C LEU A 94 10.78 -12.76 5.58
N LEU A 95 11.56 -12.01 6.39
CA LEU A 95 12.10 -10.71 5.98
C LEU A 95 13.07 -10.84 4.81
N TRP A 96 13.93 -11.87 4.83
CA TRP A 96 14.86 -12.13 3.74
C TRP A 96 14.13 -12.46 2.44
N LEU A 97 13.12 -13.33 2.48
CA LEU A 97 12.30 -13.68 1.32
C LEU A 97 11.55 -12.46 0.78
N LEU A 98 11.01 -11.62 1.67
CA LEU A 98 10.35 -10.37 1.27
C LEU A 98 11.34 -9.41 0.62
N GLY A 99 12.54 -9.25 1.17
CA GLY A 99 13.62 -8.44 0.59
C GLY A 99 14.04 -8.94 -0.79
N LEU A 100 14.18 -10.26 -0.94
CA LEU A 100 14.49 -10.90 -2.23
C LEU A 100 13.38 -10.64 -3.26
N ALA A 101 12.11 -10.83 -2.87
CA ALA A 101 10.97 -10.56 -3.75
C ALA A 101 10.92 -9.10 -4.21
N VAL A 102 11.20 -8.15 -3.32
CA VAL A 102 11.29 -6.73 -3.65
C VAL A 102 12.45 -6.46 -4.60
N ALA A 103 13.64 -7.04 -4.33
CA ALA A 103 14.82 -6.87 -5.19
C ALA A 103 14.56 -7.40 -6.61
N MET A 104 13.94 -8.57 -6.74
CA MET A 104 13.59 -9.15 -8.03
C MET A 104 12.51 -8.36 -8.79
N ALA A 105 11.68 -7.59 -8.09
CA ALA A 105 10.64 -6.78 -8.69
C ALA A 105 11.13 -5.42 -9.21
N ILE A 106 12.37 -5.01 -8.86
CA ILE A 106 12.95 -3.74 -9.32
C ILE A 106 13.66 -3.98 -10.66
N PRO A 107 13.23 -3.32 -11.75
CA PRO A 107 13.95 -3.40 -13.02
C PRO A 107 15.37 -2.81 -12.90
N ASP A 108 16.33 -3.38 -13.61
CA ASP A 108 17.73 -2.93 -13.61
C ASP A 108 17.89 -1.45 -13.99
N SER A 109 16.99 -0.94 -14.85
CA SER A 109 16.94 0.47 -15.25
C SER A 109 16.64 1.45 -14.10
N HIS A 110 16.13 0.96 -12.97
CA HIS A 110 15.76 1.77 -11.78
C HIS A 110 16.70 1.51 -10.59
N ALA A 111 17.71 0.64 -10.74
CA ALA A 111 18.69 0.32 -9.71
C ALA A 111 19.82 1.38 -9.67
N ASP A 112 19.45 2.64 -9.40
CA ASP A 112 20.35 3.78 -9.40
C ASP A 112 20.51 4.40 -7.98
N ARG A 113 21.29 5.53 -7.92
CA ARG A 113 21.44 6.27 -6.66
C ARG A 113 20.13 6.83 -6.11
N GLN A 114 19.13 7.06 -6.95
CA GLN A 114 17.82 7.59 -6.52
C GLN A 114 17.05 6.53 -5.74
N LEU A 115 17.20 5.24 -6.10
CA LEU A 115 16.62 4.12 -5.36
C LEU A 115 17.11 4.09 -3.90
N SER A 116 18.42 4.27 -3.68
CA SER A 116 18.97 4.28 -2.32
C SER A 116 18.42 5.43 -1.46
N GLY A 117 18.22 6.59 -2.06
CA GLY A 117 17.57 7.75 -1.45
C GLY A 117 16.08 7.49 -1.12
N ALA A 118 15.36 6.81 -2.02
CA ALA A 118 13.97 6.41 -1.82
C ALA A 118 13.84 5.38 -0.69
N LEU A 119 14.72 4.37 -0.64
CA LEU A 119 14.70 3.34 0.40
C LEU A 119 14.89 3.91 1.81
N ARG A 120 15.71 4.95 1.98
CA ARG A 120 15.88 5.63 3.28
C ARG A 120 14.60 6.31 3.76
N LYS A 121 13.69 6.68 2.86
CA LYS A 121 12.41 7.32 3.21
C LYS A 121 11.31 6.28 3.55
N VAL A 122 11.50 5.02 3.19
CA VAL A 122 10.51 3.95 3.40
C VAL A 122 10.07 3.81 4.85
N PRO A 123 10.95 3.83 5.88
CA PRO A 123 10.52 3.72 7.27
C PRO A 123 9.57 4.85 7.69
N GLY A 124 9.87 6.09 7.31
CA GLY A 124 9.01 7.24 7.58
C GLY A 124 7.66 7.15 6.87
N LEU A 125 7.65 6.72 5.62
CA LEU A 125 6.42 6.47 4.86
C LEU A 125 5.59 5.34 5.48
N ALA A 126 6.23 4.27 5.93
CA ALA A 126 5.56 3.15 6.59
C ALA A 126 4.91 3.60 7.91
N ALA A 127 5.63 4.35 8.75
CA ALA A 127 5.10 4.94 9.96
C ALA A 127 3.90 5.86 9.68
N GLY A 128 4.00 6.73 8.67
CA GLY A 128 2.90 7.58 8.22
C GLY A 128 1.68 6.79 7.77
N MET A 129 1.86 5.67 7.06
CA MET A 129 0.77 4.79 6.63
C MET A 129 0.11 4.08 7.81
N VAL A 130 0.89 3.60 8.79
CA VAL A 130 0.35 3.00 10.03
C VAL A 130 -0.49 4.04 10.78
N LEU A 131 0.02 5.26 10.96
CA LEU A 131 -0.72 6.35 11.59
C LEU A 131 -2.02 6.69 10.83
N ASN A 132 -1.98 6.65 9.49
CA ASN A 132 -3.16 6.89 8.67
C ASN A 132 -4.28 5.85 8.90
N LEU A 133 -3.94 4.58 9.21
CA LEU A 133 -4.95 3.57 9.54
C LEU A 133 -5.80 3.97 10.76
N PHE A 134 -5.18 4.58 11.76
CA PHE A 134 -5.89 5.06 12.95
C PHE A 134 -6.68 6.36 12.71
N ARG A 135 -6.40 7.07 11.62
CA ARG A 135 -7.03 8.36 11.27
C ARG A 135 -8.06 8.28 10.14
N LEU A 136 -8.55 7.08 9.81
CA LEU A 136 -9.52 6.89 8.71
C LEU A 136 -10.93 7.39 9.04
N ARG A 137 -11.26 7.53 10.33
CA ARG A 137 -12.61 7.91 10.76
C ARG A 137 -12.98 9.31 10.27
N GLY A 138 -14.08 9.40 9.53
CA GLY A 138 -14.61 10.67 9.04
C GLY A 138 -14.00 11.23 7.75
N VAL A 139 -12.98 10.60 7.19
CA VAL A 139 -12.29 11.06 5.95
C VAL A 139 -13.23 11.14 4.75
N ASN A 140 -14.20 10.23 4.65
CA ASN A 140 -15.15 10.22 3.53
C ASN A 140 -16.28 11.25 3.67
N LYS A 141 -16.35 12.01 4.78
CA LYS A 141 -17.40 13.02 5.01
C LYS A 141 -17.04 14.40 4.45
N ARG A 142 -15.78 14.68 4.18
CA ARG A 142 -15.29 15.95 3.63
C ARG A 142 -14.36 15.67 2.46
N PHE A 143 -14.59 16.37 1.35
CA PHE A 143 -13.67 16.35 0.22
C PHE A 143 -12.37 17.08 0.63
N ILE A 144 -11.25 16.35 0.62
CA ILE A 144 -9.92 16.92 0.85
C ILE A 144 -9.31 17.13 -0.54
N HIS A 145 -9.19 18.38 -0.96
CA HIS A 145 -8.54 18.72 -2.23
C HIS A 145 -7.06 18.30 -2.18
N THR A 146 -6.57 17.72 -3.28
CA THR A 146 -5.15 17.44 -3.45
C THR A 146 -4.58 18.53 -4.33
N GLU A 147 -3.71 19.37 -3.79
CA GLU A 147 -2.99 20.37 -4.59
C GLU A 147 -2.02 19.64 -5.51
N HIS A 148 -2.17 19.84 -6.79
CA HIS A 148 -1.19 19.50 -7.81
C HIS A 148 -0.26 20.68 -7.99
N GLY A 149 1.02 20.43 -8.30
CA GLY A 149 2.14 21.36 -8.31
C GLY A 149 1.87 22.82 -8.65
N ASP A 150 2.78 23.70 -8.27
CA ASP A 150 2.70 25.12 -8.58
C ASP A 150 2.67 25.35 -10.09
N GLU A 151 1.65 26.08 -10.56
CA GLU A 151 1.53 26.56 -11.95
C GLU A 151 2.69 27.53 -12.36
N SER A 152 3.69 27.69 -11.50
CA SER A 152 4.80 28.64 -11.69
C SER A 152 5.94 28.15 -12.61
N VAL A 153 5.81 27.01 -13.25
CA VAL A 153 6.85 26.45 -14.17
C VAL A 153 6.43 26.42 -15.64
N VAL A 154 5.34 27.09 -15.99
CA VAL A 154 4.95 27.28 -17.39
C VAL A 154 5.10 28.77 -17.73
N ASN A 155 6.33 29.23 -17.90
CA ASN A 155 6.71 30.43 -18.66
C ASN A 155 8.06 30.18 -19.32
#